data_646d94a635ea71467a6f4b135543fd2c
#
_entry.id   646d94a635ea71467a6f4b135543fd2c
#
_cell.length_a   1.000
_cell.length_b   1.000
_cell.length_c   1.000
_cell.angle_alpha   90.00
_cell.angle_beta   90.00
_cell.angle_gamma   90.00
#
_symmetry.space_group_name_H-M   'P 1'
#
loop_
_entity.id
_entity.type
_entity.pdbx_description
1 polymer ?
#
loop_
_entity_poly.entity_id
_entity_poly.type
_entity_poly.pdbx_seq_one_letter_code
_entity_poly.pdbx_strand_id
1 'polypeptide(L)'
;MNNDLHNLRRILKNCRTIAVVGLSADWHRPSFFAAKYMQSHGYTIVPVNPRYAGQTILGATCYASLLDIPHPVDMVDVFRRTEDVLPMAEQAVQIGARCLWQQLGVNNLQADALARAAGLDSVTNRCVKIEHARLFGGLNWVGVNTGVISARRLA
;
A
#
# COMPACT_ATOMS: atom_id res chain seq x y z
N MET A 1 0.58 4.63 17.97
CA MET A 1 -0.14 4.96 16.73
C MET A 1 0.76 4.76 15.55
N ASN A 2 0.32 3.94 14.63
CA ASN A 2 1.12 3.64 13.44
C ASN A 2 1.11 4.78 12.41
N ASN A 3 0.41 5.86 12.69
CA ASN A 3 0.30 6.97 11.76
C ASN A 3 1.28 8.10 12.06
N ASP A 4 2.12 7.99 13.06
CA ASP A 4 3.13 9.01 13.27
C ASP A 4 4.28 8.86 12.27
N LEU A 5 5.02 9.93 12.05
CA LEU A 5 6.06 9.99 11.03
C LEU A 5 7.15 8.94 11.24
N HIS A 6 7.50 8.68 12.49
CA HIS A 6 8.55 7.71 12.81
C HIS A 6 8.15 6.31 12.38
N ASN A 7 6.93 5.91 12.71
CA ASN A 7 6.41 4.58 12.35
C ASN A 7 6.24 4.45 10.83
N LEU A 8 5.74 5.48 10.17
CA LEU A 8 5.57 5.46 8.72
C LEU A 8 6.91 5.30 8.01
N ARG A 9 7.93 6.02 8.47
CA ARG A 9 9.29 5.89 7.92
C ARG A 9 9.82 4.48 8.08
N ARG A 10 9.68 3.89 9.26
CA ARG A 10 10.13 2.52 9.55
C ARG A 10 9.43 1.51 8.65
N ILE A 11 8.12 1.62 8.52
CA ILE A 11 7.32 0.72 7.68
C ILE A 11 7.77 0.79 6.24
N LEU A 12 7.86 2.00 5.68
CA LEU A 12 8.23 2.19 4.28
C LEU A 12 9.68 1.80 4.00
N LYS A 13 10.54 1.88 4.98
CA LYS A 13 11.93 1.47 4.84
C LYS A 13 12.07 -0.05 4.86
N ASN A 14 11.28 -0.74 5.67
CA ASN A 14 11.41 -2.17 5.90
C ASN A 14 10.54 -3.04 4.98
N CYS A 15 9.43 -2.50 4.47
CA CYS A 15 8.54 -3.24 3.59
C CYS A 15 8.91 -2.96 2.14
N ARG A 16 9.59 -3.90 1.51
CA ARG A 16 10.09 -3.70 0.14
C ARG A 16 9.24 -4.40 -0.93
N THR A 17 8.52 -5.45 -0.58
CA THR A 17 7.61 -6.16 -1.48
C THR A 17 6.19 -5.81 -1.09
N ILE A 18 5.47 -5.18 -2.01
CA ILE A 18 4.13 -4.66 -1.77
C ILE A 18 3.13 -5.37 -2.68
N ALA A 19 2.19 -6.09 -2.08
CA ALA A 19 1.05 -6.62 -2.81
C ALA A 19 -0.02 -5.54 -2.86
N VAL A 20 -0.37 -5.10 -4.05
CA VAL A 20 -1.35 -4.02 -4.25
C VAL A 20 -2.67 -4.65 -4.64
N VAL A 21 -3.58 -4.73 -3.68
CA VAL A 21 -4.91 -5.32 -3.87
C VAL A 21 -5.84 -4.31 -4.51
N GLY A 22 -6.42 -4.68 -5.63
CA GLY A 22 -7.26 -3.78 -6.41
C GLY A 22 -6.49 -2.97 -7.42
N LEU A 23 -5.23 -3.30 -7.68
CA LEU A 23 -4.42 -2.62 -8.69
C LEU A 23 -5.08 -2.74 -10.05
N SER A 24 -5.32 -1.60 -10.68
CA SER A 24 -5.90 -1.53 -12.03
C SER A 24 -4.81 -1.54 -13.09
N ALA A 25 -5.09 -2.18 -14.21
CA ALA A 25 -4.24 -2.08 -15.39
C ALA A 25 -4.41 -0.73 -16.11
N ASP A 26 -5.43 0.03 -15.74
CA ASP A 26 -5.73 1.33 -16.33
C ASP A 26 -4.83 2.40 -15.71
N TRP A 27 -3.98 3.00 -16.56
CA TRP A 27 -3.01 3.99 -16.12
C TRP A 27 -3.63 5.28 -15.55
N HIS A 28 -4.92 5.51 -15.73
CA HIS A 28 -5.62 6.66 -15.15
C HIS A 28 -5.95 6.47 -13.67
N ARG A 29 -5.94 5.25 -13.18
CA ARG A 29 -6.41 4.95 -11.82
C ARG A 29 -5.37 5.29 -10.78
N PRO A 30 -5.81 5.78 -9.60
CA PRO A 30 -4.89 6.09 -8.50
C PRO A 30 -4.03 4.90 -8.08
N SER A 31 -4.58 3.69 -8.11
CA SER A 31 -3.81 2.49 -7.77
C SER A 31 -2.63 2.28 -8.70
N PHE A 32 -2.80 2.55 -9.99
CA PHE A 32 -1.73 2.43 -10.96
C PHE A 32 -0.63 3.47 -10.70
N PHE A 33 -1.01 4.72 -10.48
CA PHE A 33 -0.05 5.79 -10.20
C PHE A 33 0.77 5.49 -8.95
N ALA A 34 0.10 5.07 -7.88
CA ALA A 34 0.78 4.79 -6.63
C ALA A 34 1.74 3.61 -6.79
N ALA A 35 1.29 2.54 -7.43
CA ALA A 35 2.13 1.35 -7.63
C ALA A 35 3.34 1.66 -8.51
N LYS A 36 3.14 2.40 -9.60
CA LYS A 36 4.22 2.79 -10.50
C LYS A 36 5.25 3.66 -9.79
N TYR A 37 4.79 4.62 -8.99
CA TYR A 37 5.68 5.45 -8.19
C TYR A 37 6.54 4.60 -7.25
N MET A 38 5.90 3.70 -6.50
CA MET A 38 6.63 2.85 -5.55
C MET A 38 7.62 1.95 -6.28
N GLN A 39 7.22 1.38 -7.41
CA GLN A 39 8.10 0.54 -8.23
C GLN A 39 9.33 1.34 -8.68
N SER A 40 9.16 2.57 -9.13
CA SER A 40 10.26 3.42 -9.58
C SER A 40 11.21 3.81 -8.45
N HIS A 41 10.78 3.64 -7.20
CA HIS A 41 11.60 3.91 -6.02
C HIS A 41 12.13 2.63 -5.36
N GLY A 42 12.18 1.53 -6.11
CA GLY A 42 12.85 0.32 -5.69
C GLY A 42 12.00 -0.71 -4.98
N TYR A 43 10.68 -0.51 -4.94
CA TYR A 43 9.77 -1.48 -4.36
C TYR A 43 9.37 -2.52 -5.40
N THR A 44 9.25 -3.76 -4.96
CA THR A 44 8.70 -4.83 -5.80
C THR A 44 7.18 -4.81 -5.67
N ILE A 45 6.50 -4.61 -6.78
CA ILE A 45 5.05 -4.54 -6.82
C ILE A 45 4.48 -5.88 -7.27
N VAL A 46 3.53 -6.40 -6.49
CA VAL A 46 2.81 -7.64 -6.80
C VAL A 46 1.35 -7.27 -7.00
N PRO A 47 0.86 -7.24 -8.25
CA PRO A 47 -0.54 -6.92 -8.51
C PRO A 47 -1.47 -8.02 -8.01
N VAL A 48 -2.57 -7.62 -7.35
CA VAL A 48 -3.60 -8.57 -6.92
C VAL A 48 -4.96 -8.01 -7.30
N ASN A 49 -5.62 -8.65 -8.25
CA ASN A 49 -6.96 -8.25 -8.69
C ASN A 49 -7.57 -9.40 -9.48
N PRO A 50 -8.71 -9.97 -9.04
CA PRO A 50 -9.37 -11.06 -9.78
C PRO A 50 -9.68 -10.71 -11.24
N ARG A 51 -9.96 -9.44 -11.50
CA ARG A 51 -10.30 -8.96 -12.83
C ARG A 51 -9.16 -9.15 -13.83
N TYR A 52 -7.92 -9.05 -13.38
CA TYR A 52 -6.74 -9.11 -14.25
C TYR A 52 -5.87 -10.33 -13.98
N ALA A 53 -6.41 -11.34 -13.29
CA ALA A 53 -5.63 -12.53 -12.93
C ALA A 53 -4.98 -13.17 -14.15
N GLY A 54 -3.71 -13.49 -14.04
CA GLY A 54 -2.93 -14.07 -15.12
C GLY A 54 -2.37 -13.07 -16.12
N GLN A 55 -2.80 -11.82 -16.07
CA GLN A 55 -2.28 -10.76 -16.93
C GLN A 55 -1.08 -10.10 -16.28
N THR A 56 -0.37 -9.28 -17.06
CA THR A 56 0.80 -8.53 -16.59
C THR A 56 0.42 -7.07 -16.35
N ILE A 57 0.74 -6.56 -15.17
CA ILE A 57 0.59 -5.13 -14.83
C ILE A 57 1.93 -4.65 -14.31
N LEU A 58 2.45 -3.56 -14.87
CA LEU A 58 3.75 -3.00 -14.48
C LEU A 58 4.88 -4.03 -14.56
N GLY A 59 4.81 -4.92 -15.53
CA GLY A 59 5.82 -5.95 -15.74
C GLY A 59 5.73 -7.14 -14.79
N ALA A 60 4.70 -7.22 -13.96
CA ALA A 60 4.54 -8.29 -12.97
C ALA A 60 3.25 -9.06 -13.20
N THR A 61 3.27 -10.35 -12.91
CA THR A 61 2.09 -11.21 -12.98
C THR A 61 1.04 -10.77 -11.95
N CYS A 62 -0.19 -10.62 -12.39
CA CYS A 62 -1.32 -10.32 -11.51
C CYS A 62 -1.96 -11.61 -10.98
N TYR A 63 -2.16 -11.67 -9.67
CA TYR A 63 -2.78 -12.80 -9.00
C TYR A 63 -4.24 -12.49 -8.66
N ALA A 64 -5.08 -13.52 -8.64
CA ALA A 64 -6.49 -13.36 -8.28
C ALA A 64 -6.66 -13.05 -6.79
N SER A 65 -5.78 -13.59 -5.95
CA SER A 65 -5.87 -13.48 -4.50
C SER A 65 -4.48 -13.38 -3.90
N LEU A 66 -4.39 -12.77 -2.72
CA LEU A 66 -3.15 -12.76 -1.93
C LEU A 66 -2.63 -14.18 -1.67
N LEU A 67 -3.54 -15.13 -1.51
CA LEU A 67 -3.18 -16.52 -1.21
C LEU A 67 -2.48 -17.23 -2.37
N ASP A 68 -2.60 -16.69 -3.58
CA ASP A 68 -1.98 -17.29 -4.78
C ASP A 68 -0.54 -16.85 -4.99
N ILE A 69 -0.06 -15.87 -4.23
CA ILE A 69 1.29 -15.33 -4.39
C ILE A 69 2.32 -16.36 -3.88
N PRO A 70 3.28 -16.79 -4.74
CA PRO A 70 4.18 -17.90 -4.39
C PRO A 70 5.41 -17.50 -3.59
N HIS A 71 5.50 -16.26 -3.14
CA HIS A 71 6.67 -15.75 -2.40
C HIS A 71 6.22 -14.85 -1.26
N PRO A 72 7.13 -14.51 -0.32
CA PRO A 72 6.78 -13.60 0.78
C PRO A 72 6.38 -12.21 0.30
N VAL A 73 5.49 -11.59 1.05
CA VAL A 73 5.03 -10.21 0.85
C VAL A 73 5.19 -9.46 2.16
N ASP A 74 5.76 -8.26 2.09
CA ASP A 74 5.96 -7.44 3.29
C ASP A 74 4.74 -6.60 3.63
N MET A 75 4.16 -5.94 2.63
CA MET A 75 3.02 -5.05 2.82
C MET A 75 1.87 -5.45 1.91
N VAL A 76 0.67 -5.43 2.47
CA VAL A 76 -0.57 -5.53 1.69
C VAL A 76 -1.20 -4.15 1.65
N ASP A 77 -1.18 -3.55 0.46
CA ASP A 77 -1.66 -2.19 0.21
C ASP A 77 -3.02 -2.28 -0.48
N VAL A 78 -4.08 -1.79 0.18
CA VAL A 78 -5.46 -2.07 -0.23
C VAL A 78 -6.10 -0.88 -0.90
N PHE A 79 -6.43 -1.04 -2.19
CA PHE A 79 -7.24 -0.13 -3.01
C PHE A 79 -8.60 -0.76 -3.24
N ARG A 80 -9.37 -0.98 -2.19
CA ARG A 80 -10.72 -1.52 -2.24
C ARG A 80 -11.62 -0.65 -1.39
N ARG A 81 -12.94 -0.87 -1.50
CA ARG A 81 -13.89 -0.16 -0.63
C ARG A 81 -13.67 -0.57 0.81
N THR A 82 -13.92 0.37 1.72
CA THR A 82 -13.75 0.14 3.15
C THR A 82 -14.44 -1.14 3.62
N GLU A 83 -15.65 -1.40 3.16
CA GLU A 83 -16.43 -2.57 3.57
C GLU A 83 -15.86 -3.91 3.07
N ASP A 84 -14.94 -3.87 2.10
CA ASP A 84 -14.37 -5.09 1.52
C ASP A 84 -13.02 -5.48 2.12
N VAL A 85 -12.49 -4.71 3.08
CA VAL A 85 -11.10 -4.87 3.53
C VAL A 85 -10.91 -6.05 4.48
N LEU A 86 -11.93 -6.40 5.28
CA LEU A 86 -11.73 -7.40 6.34
C LEU A 86 -11.18 -8.74 5.82
N PRO A 87 -11.70 -9.32 4.73
CA PRO A 87 -11.11 -10.54 4.18
C PRO A 87 -9.66 -10.36 3.73
N MET A 88 -9.29 -9.17 3.24
CA MET A 88 -7.91 -8.88 2.86
C MET A 88 -6.98 -8.85 4.07
N ALA A 89 -7.47 -8.32 5.19
CA ALA A 89 -6.71 -8.32 6.44
C ALA A 89 -6.46 -9.76 6.94
N GLU A 90 -7.48 -10.59 6.87
CA GLU A 90 -7.35 -12.00 7.24
C GLU A 90 -6.31 -12.71 6.37
N GLN A 91 -6.35 -12.46 5.07
CA GLN A 91 -5.37 -13.04 4.14
C GLN A 91 -3.96 -12.50 4.38
N ALA A 92 -3.84 -11.21 4.70
CA ALA A 92 -2.54 -10.61 5.01
C ALA A 92 -1.89 -11.29 6.22
N VAL A 93 -2.68 -11.58 7.25
CA VAL A 93 -2.21 -12.32 8.41
C VAL A 93 -1.79 -13.73 8.01
N GLN A 94 -2.62 -14.40 7.22
CA GLN A 94 -2.39 -15.78 6.81
C GLN A 94 -1.10 -15.94 5.99
N ILE A 95 -0.78 -14.99 5.11
CA ILE A 95 0.45 -15.05 4.30
C ILE A 95 1.68 -14.54 5.02
N GLY A 96 1.54 -14.07 6.27
CA GLY A 96 2.67 -13.60 7.06
C GLY A 96 3.19 -12.22 6.66
N ALA A 97 2.34 -11.35 6.13
CA ALA A 97 2.73 -9.99 5.82
C ALA A 97 3.10 -9.22 7.10
N ARG A 98 3.90 -8.19 6.96
CA ARG A 98 4.35 -7.36 8.08
C ARG A 98 3.44 -6.16 8.30
N CYS A 99 2.73 -5.73 7.26
CA CYS A 99 1.94 -4.51 7.30
C CYS A 99 0.67 -4.64 6.47
N LEU A 100 -0.43 -4.13 7.03
CA LEU A 100 -1.65 -3.88 6.28
C LEU A 100 -1.78 -2.37 6.09
N TRP A 101 -1.86 -1.93 4.85
CA TRP A 101 -1.96 -0.52 4.51
C TRP A 101 -3.28 -0.26 3.80
N GLN A 102 -4.14 0.54 4.42
CA GLN A 102 -5.40 0.96 3.82
C GLN A 102 -5.23 2.36 3.23
N GLN A 103 -5.44 2.46 1.93
CA GLN A 103 -5.20 3.68 1.18
C GLN A 103 -6.12 4.83 1.57
N LEU A 104 -5.83 6.01 1.05
CA LEU A 104 -6.63 7.21 1.30
C LEU A 104 -8.10 6.93 0.94
N GLY A 105 -8.99 7.21 1.88
CA GLY A 105 -10.40 6.90 1.73
C GLY A 105 -10.82 5.50 2.18
N VAL A 106 -9.85 4.66 2.55
CA VAL A 106 -10.12 3.29 3.02
C VAL A 106 -9.80 3.22 4.51
N ASN A 107 -10.81 2.97 5.32
CA ASN A 107 -10.65 2.99 6.77
C ASN A 107 -11.57 1.97 7.44
N ASN A 108 -11.21 0.70 7.33
CA ASN A 108 -11.93 -0.38 7.99
C ASN A 108 -11.29 -0.63 9.36
N LEU A 109 -12.01 -0.26 10.43
CA LEU A 109 -11.48 -0.35 11.78
C LEU A 109 -11.39 -1.78 12.30
N GLN A 110 -12.28 -2.68 11.85
CA GLN A 110 -12.19 -4.09 12.20
C GLN A 110 -10.93 -4.74 11.60
N ALA A 111 -10.65 -4.41 10.34
CA ALA A 111 -9.44 -4.90 9.67
C ALA A 111 -8.18 -4.37 10.35
N ASP A 112 -8.19 -3.10 10.73
CA ASP A 112 -7.08 -2.49 11.46
C ASP A 112 -6.84 -3.21 12.79
N ALA A 113 -7.90 -3.43 13.56
CA ALA A 113 -7.80 -4.13 14.85
C ALA A 113 -7.30 -5.56 14.68
N LEU A 114 -7.80 -6.27 13.68
CA LEU A 114 -7.39 -7.65 13.41
C LEU A 114 -5.91 -7.72 13.06
N ALA A 115 -5.44 -6.83 12.19
CA ALA A 115 -4.04 -6.79 11.79
C ALA A 115 -3.13 -6.49 12.99
N ARG A 116 -3.49 -5.51 13.81
CA ARG A 116 -2.71 -5.15 15.01
C ARG A 116 -2.68 -6.29 16.00
N ALA A 117 -3.80 -6.96 16.24
CA ALA A 117 -3.88 -8.08 17.15
C ALA A 117 -3.00 -9.25 16.71
N ALA A 118 -2.79 -9.39 15.41
CA ALA A 118 -1.93 -10.43 14.84
C ALA A 118 -0.45 -10.01 14.74
N GLY A 119 -0.11 -8.81 15.23
CA GLY A 119 1.26 -8.32 15.25
C GLY A 119 1.71 -7.59 14.00
N LEU A 120 0.80 -7.29 13.07
CA LEU A 120 1.14 -6.49 11.90
C LEU A 120 1.14 -5.01 12.25
N ASP A 121 1.99 -4.25 11.55
CA ASP A 121 1.79 -2.81 11.45
C ASP A 121 0.52 -2.57 10.64
N SER A 122 -0.22 -1.54 10.99
CA SER A 122 -1.47 -1.23 10.31
C SER A 122 -1.63 0.27 10.14
N VAL A 123 -1.86 0.68 8.89
CA VAL A 123 -2.04 2.08 8.51
C VAL A 123 -3.39 2.21 7.84
N THR A 124 -4.12 3.27 8.15
CA THR A 124 -5.45 3.51 7.59
C THR A 124 -5.51 4.90 6.98
N ASN A 125 -6.25 5.00 5.87
CA ASN A 125 -6.62 6.27 5.26
C ASN A 125 -5.41 7.14 4.89
N ARG A 126 -4.38 6.53 4.28
CA ARG A 126 -3.20 7.25 3.81
C ARG A 126 -2.77 6.74 2.45
N CYS A 127 -2.30 7.63 1.59
CA CYS A 127 -1.74 7.25 0.29
C CYS A 127 -0.26 6.90 0.45
N VAL A 128 0.11 5.67 0.11
CA VAL A 128 1.48 5.19 0.26
C VAL A 128 2.47 6.02 -0.56
N LYS A 129 2.08 6.44 -1.76
CA LYS A 129 2.89 7.32 -2.61
C LYS A 129 3.16 8.65 -1.93
N ILE A 130 2.12 9.28 -1.40
CA ILE A 130 2.23 10.59 -0.75
C ILE A 130 3.12 10.49 0.48
N GLU A 131 2.92 9.48 1.30
CA GLU A 131 3.73 9.31 2.51
C GLU A 131 5.20 9.05 2.16
N HIS A 132 5.46 8.21 1.16
CA HIS A 132 6.82 7.97 0.71
C HIS A 132 7.47 9.25 0.18
N ALA A 133 6.77 9.99 -0.67
CA ALA A 133 7.30 11.23 -1.24
C ALA A 133 7.63 12.25 -0.16
N ARG A 134 6.78 12.34 0.87
CA ARG A 134 6.99 13.25 1.98
C ARG A 134 8.19 12.88 2.83
N LEU A 135 8.43 11.59 3.06
CA LEU A 135 9.48 11.12 3.97
C LEU A 135 10.82 10.92 3.27
N PHE A 136 10.82 10.49 2.02
CA PHE A 136 12.03 10.07 1.30
C PHE A 136 12.27 10.83 0.00
N GLY A 137 11.26 11.51 -0.54
CA GLY A 137 11.39 12.29 -1.75
C GLY A 137 11.92 13.69 -1.48
N GLY A 138 12.16 14.47 -2.54
CA GLY A 138 12.62 15.84 -2.43
C GLY A 138 11.67 16.79 -1.71
N LEU A 139 10.42 16.41 -1.58
CA LEU A 139 9.40 17.21 -0.91
C LEU A 139 9.77 17.54 0.53
N ASN A 140 10.45 16.62 1.19
CA ASN A 140 10.86 16.76 2.57
C ASN A 140 11.84 17.89 2.79
N TRP A 141 12.42 18.45 1.76
CA TRP A 141 13.48 19.44 1.76
C TRP A 141 13.06 20.78 1.22
N VAL A 142 11.92 20.86 0.56
CA VAL A 142 11.43 22.11 -0.01
C VAL A 142 10.22 22.63 0.77
N GLY A 143 10.20 22.42 2.07
CA GLY A 143 9.19 23.00 2.92
C GLY A 143 8.01 22.12 3.25
N VAL A 144 8.07 20.88 2.90
CA VAL A 144 7.01 19.93 3.24
C VAL A 144 6.89 19.73 4.75
N ASN A 145 8.00 19.93 5.45
CA ASN A 145 8.05 19.81 6.90
C ASN A 145 7.17 20.82 7.62
N THR A 146 6.72 21.83 6.93
CA THR A 146 5.81 22.83 7.50
C THR A 146 4.37 22.37 7.53
N GLY A 147 4.07 21.20 6.97
CA GLY A 147 2.72 20.72 6.85
C GLY A 147 1.94 21.38 5.72
N VAL A 148 2.59 22.11 4.86
CA VAL A 148 1.96 22.84 3.76
C VAL A 148 2.07 22.08 2.45
N ILE A 149 2.03 20.80 2.50
CA ILE A 149 1.92 20.02 1.28
C ILE A 149 0.53 20.22 0.72
N SER A 150 0.47 20.56 -0.54
CA SER A 150 -0.80 20.59 -1.24
C SER A 150 -0.71 19.67 -2.44
N ALA A 151 -1.86 19.19 -2.86
CA ALA A 151 -1.94 18.31 -4.03
C ALA A 151 -1.36 18.97 -5.27
N ARG A 152 -1.51 20.28 -5.42
CA ARG A 152 -1.00 20.97 -6.58
C ARG A 152 0.52 21.07 -6.63
N ARG A 153 1.19 20.89 -5.50
CA ARG A 153 2.65 20.82 -5.50
C ARG A 153 3.15 19.45 -5.91
N LEU A 154 2.31 18.46 -5.74
CA LEU A 154 2.61 17.09 -6.07
C LEU A 154 2.25 16.76 -7.52
N ALA A 155 1.40 17.54 -8.09
CA ALA A 155 0.91 17.30 -9.45
C ALA A 155 1.95 17.64 -10.51
#